data_3c977b66939cc4caa98a00e1ec92813f
#
_entry.id   3c977b66939cc4caa98a00e1ec92813f
#
_cell.length_a   1.000
_cell.length_b   1.000
_cell.length_c   1.000
_cell.angle_alpha   90.00
_cell.angle_beta   90.00
_cell.angle_gamma   90.00
#
_symmetry.space_group_name_H-M   'P 1'
#
loop_
_entity.id
_entity.type
_entity.pdbx_description
1 polymer ?
#
loop_
_entity_poly.entity_id
_entity_poly.type
_entity_poly.pdbx_seq_one_letter_code
_entity_poly.pdbx_strand_id
1 'polypeptide(L)'
;LNFDTLVIGENVSTGFDFTAVTGALTNVDATMFNGNGNILALDSIDGDFTVSGLNGTVGAIAGITGVNSRVIQMNHIQLTGSPGLDFENSAGMLHDIILNGLGSGTAFSSHHGRASDSLIVEDMIAFSYSVGIDLHGDEGDGNIAPLILRNPDITSSTVLSSENYPARIEGGTTYGVISASGANLIDLIDTSTENPSLYDGAELRTWKTFTLNAKLNGVLHDVEFSIDTLGLEPTFSTSEYGNSLLVEVPVSYAANGTSSELTSFTITTQASGLPDTVHTTNYSETTLSLIVISLLSNNPPTVEIVTPYSGERVMESVHLLAAAEFSDDLDDAQDLTLVWIITDSSSVEVMRGPNEPQYNITDLQYGLYVLELRVTDTLGATSSHTVDFEVTELDSDGDWTNTCDVTMSTGIWFDATNGYSCGPDSEDTDDDNDGHPDTRDAWSVDPCAWQDTDNDGQPDNVDCPEGKTTYLVADEDDDGDGVLDVLEGTTTSESGDFSTGTLLLIVLLLAGIALFMVRVKRGGGELGRIDERHL
;
A
#
# COMPACT_ATOMS: atom_id res chain seq x y z
N LEU A 1 16.93 -13.37 55.58
CA LEU A 1 18.15 -13.09 56.33
C LEU A 1 18.75 -11.78 55.83
N ASN A 2 19.10 -10.90 56.75
CA ASN A 2 19.76 -9.62 56.38
C ASN A 2 21.00 -9.47 57.27
N PHE A 3 22.14 -9.32 56.63
CA PHE A 3 23.41 -9.06 57.28
C PHE A 3 24.05 -7.79 56.69
N ASP A 4 24.60 -6.98 57.54
CA ASP A 4 25.31 -5.76 57.16
C ASP A 4 26.69 -5.71 57.86
N THR A 5 27.70 -5.30 57.14
CA THR A 5 29.06 -5.13 57.58
C THR A 5 29.68 -6.44 58.13
N LEU A 6 29.93 -7.38 57.21
CA LEU A 6 30.55 -8.69 57.53
C LEU A 6 32.03 -8.68 57.12
N VAL A 7 32.88 -9.23 57.96
CA VAL A 7 34.32 -9.41 57.68
C VAL A 7 34.68 -10.89 57.75
N ILE A 8 35.29 -11.40 56.68
CA ILE A 8 35.82 -12.76 56.66
C ILE A 8 37.33 -12.67 56.86
N GLY A 9 37.79 -13.22 57.97
CA GLY A 9 39.21 -13.17 58.37
C GLY A 9 40.07 -14.26 57.75
N GLU A 10 41.36 -14.26 58.12
CA GLU A 10 42.32 -15.27 57.71
C GLU A 10 41.98 -16.66 58.29
N ASN A 11 42.42 -17.73 57.60
CA ASN A 11 42.29 -19.13 58.03
C ASN A 11 40.86 -19.67 58.14
N VAL A 12 39.91 -19.03 57.49
CA VAL A 12 38.56 -19.53 57.29
C VAL A 12 38.55 -20.41 56.02
N SER A 13 38.11 -21.67 56.15
CA SER A 13 38.12 -22.62 55.02
C SER A 13 37.06 -22.29 53.95
N THR A 14 35.90 -21.73 54.34
CA THR A 14 34.77 -21.35 53.51
C THR A 14 34.15 -20.12 54.12
N GLY A 15 33.67 -19.18 53.32
CA GLY A 15 33.00 -17.98 53.75
C GLY A 15 31.53 -18.26 54.17
N PHE A 16 30.59 -17.84 53.36
CA PHE A 16 29.14 -18.03 53.60
C PHE A 16 28.58 -19.05 52.63
N ASP A 17 27.73 -19.94 53.15
CA ASP A 17 26.96 -20.90 52.39
C ASP A 17 25.47 -20.72 52.73
N PHE A 18 24.65 -20.39 51.72
CA PHE A 18 23.23 -20.16 51.84
C PHE A 18 22.44 -21.10 50.95
N THR A 19 21.53 -21.85 51.53
CA THR A 19 20.67 -22.79 50.80
C THR A 19 19.22 -22.44 51.03
N ALA A 20 18.43 -22.27 49.94
CA ALA A 20 16.97 -22.05 49.94
C ALA A 20 16.50 -20.91 50.89
N VAL A 21 17.20 -19.80 50.88
CA VAL A 21 16.91 -18.64 51.75
C VAL A 21 16.62 -17.40 50.92
N THR A 22 15.92 -16.42 51.52
CA THR A 22 15.78 -15.06 51.02
C THR A 22 16.47 -14.09 51.96
N GLY A 23 16.95 -12.95 51.44
CA GLY A 23 17.57 -11.96 52.29
C GLY A 23 18.55 -11.04 51.57
N ALA A 24 19.40 -10.40 52.33
CA ALA A 24 20.44 -9.53 51.80
C ALA A 24 21.76 -9.65 52.58
N LEU A 25 22.87 -9.57 51.86
CA LEU A 25 24.20 -9.31 52.36
C LEU A 25 24.66 -7.95 51.89
N THR A 26 25.12 -7.13 52.82
CA THR A 26 25.68 -5.81 52.49
C THR A 26 27.05 -5.61 53.14
N ASN A 27 27.93 -4.90 52.45
CA ASN A 27 29.25 -4.50 52.92
C ASN A 27 30.10 -5.72 53.42
N VAL A 28 30.34 -6.71 52.59
CA VAL A 28 31.14 -7.90 52.92
C VAL A 28 32.61 -7.64 52.59
N ASP A 29 33.48 -7.68 53.58
CA ASP A 29 34.93 -7.61 53.41
C ASP A 29 35.57 -9.02 53.59
N ALA A 30 36.03 -9.56 52.47
CA ALA A 30 36.73 -10.85 52.41
C ALA A 30 38.18 -10.69 51.87
N THR A 31 38.75 -9.51 52.00
CA THR A 31 40.12 -9.23 51.49
C THR A 31 41.21 -10.05 52.19
N MET A 32 40.95 -10.49 53.40
CA MET A 32 41.85 -11.35 54.19
C MET A 32 41.53 -12.87 54.04
N PHE A 33 40.55 -13.22 53.19
CA PHE A 33 40.19 -14.59 52.95
C PHE A 33 41.34 -15.34 52.23
N ASN A 34 41.75 -16.48 52.74
CA ASN A 34 42.78 -17.33 52.18
C ASN A 34 42.38 -18.81 52.22
N GLY A 35 41.11 -19.10 52.36
CA GLY A 35 40.57 -20.46 52.42
C GLY A 35 40.57 -21.19 51.07
N ASN A 36 40.33 -22.49 51.13
CA ASN A 36 40.21 -23.32 49.93
C ASN A 36 38.78 -23.40 49.38
N GLY A 37 37.80 -22.82 50.07
CA GLY A 37 36.38 -22.79 49.65
C GLY A 37 35.97 -21.44 49.03
N ASN A 38 34.68 -21.27 48.79
CA ASN A 38 34.10 -20.05 48.26
C ASN A 38 34.02 -18.95 49.32
N ILE A 39 34.10 -17.71 48.92
CA ILE A 39 33.72 -16.58 49.78
C ILE A 39 32.22 -16.63 50.03
N LEU A 40 31.44 -16.90 48.98
CA LEU A 40 29.99 -16.99 49.02
C LEU A 40 29.49 -18.14 48.13
N ALA A 41 28.68 -19.02 48.68
CA ALA A 41 27.97 -20.05 47.96
C ALA A 41 26.44 -19.83 48.13
N LEU A 42 25.73 -19.86 47.01
CA LEU A 42 24.28 -19.72 46.93
C LEU A 42 23.72 -20.97 46.27
N ASP A 43 22.94 -21.75 47.01
CA ASP A 43 22.34 -22.99 46.48
C ASP A 43 20.81 -22.94 46.60
N SER A 44 20.13 -23.28 45.52
CA SER A 44 18.68 -23.41 45.48
C SER A 44 17.92 -22.16 45.98
N ILE A 45 18.46 -20.99 45.70
CA ILE A 45 17.81 -19.70 46.03
C ILE A 45 16.68 -19.48 45.06
N ASP A 46 15.46 -19.57 45.55
CA ASP A 46 14.23 -19.46 44.71
C ASP A 46 13.40 -18.20 45.03
N GLY A 47 13.94 -17.27 45.80
CA GLY A 47 13.37 -15.98 46.15
C GLY A 47 14.43 -14.88 46.11
N ASP A 48 14.03 -13.66 46.36
CA ASP A 48 14.91 -12.51 46.31
C ASP A 48 16.09 -12.63 47.26
N PHE A 49 17.28 -12.68 46.72
CA PHE A 49 18.53 -12.65 47.46
C PHE A 49 19.48 -11.60 46.86
N THR A 50 19.85 -10.64 47.69
CA THR A 50 20.67 -9.49 47.25
C THR A 50 22.05 -9.56 47.90
N VAL A 51 23.10 -9.34 47.09
CA VAL A 51 24.48 -9.15 47.57
C VAL A 51 24.95 -7.76 47.12
N SER A 52 25.36 -6.93 48.06
CA SER A 52 25.84 -5.57 47.76
C SER A 52 27.12 -5.23 48.51
N GLY A 53 28.11 -4.70 47.77
CA GLY A 53 29.36 -4.24 48.36
C GLY A 53 30.22 -5.42 48.90
N LEU A 54 30.50 -6.45 48.09
CA LEU A 54 31.40 -7.51 48.44
C LEU A 54 32.80 -7.25 47.84
N ASN A 55 33.82 -7.23 48.68
CA ASN A 55 35.21 -7.11 48.28
C ASN A 55 36.02 -8.31 48.83
N GLY A 56 36.77 -9.03 47.97
CA GLY A 56 37.44 -10.23 48.40
C GLY A 56 38.59 -10.70 47.52
N THR A 57 39.41 -11.60 48.13
CA THR A 57 40.44 -12.34 47.43
C THR A 57 39.99 -13.80 47.27
N VAL A 58 39.98 -14.28 46.02
CA VAL A 58 39.51 -15.62 45.69
C VAL A 58 40.56 -16.67 46.12
N GLY A 59 40.11 -17.74 46.74
CA GLY A 59 40.93 -18.90 47.15
C GLY A 59 41.15 -19.90 46.01
N ALA A 60 41.06 -21.17 46.35
CA ALA A 60 41.28 -22.28 45.40
C ALA A 60 40.00 -22.64 44.58
N ILE A 61 38.84 -22.16 45.00
CA ILE A 61 37.54 -22.35 44.34
C ILE A 61 37.01 -20.95 43.96
N ALA A 62 35.95 -20.86 43.17
CA ALA A 62 35.37 -19.59 42.77
C ALA A 62 35.05 -18.66 43.95
N GLY A 63 35.23 -17.37 43.78
CA GLY A 63 34.89 -16.39 44.79
C GLY A 63 33.43 -16.46 45.19
N ILE A 64 32.55 -16.43 44.22
CA ILE A 64 31.11 -16.59 44.41
C ILE A 64 30.62 -17.74 43.52
N THR A 65 29.82 -18.64 44.08
CA THR A 65 29.12 -19.69 43.33
C THR A 65 27.62 -19.55 43.50
N GLY A 66 26.89 -19.84 42.42
CA GLY A 66 25.43 -19.92 42.40
C GLY A 66 24.98 -21.22 41.74
N VAL A 67 24.28 -22.09 42.48
CA VAL A 67 23.78 -23.36 41.95
C VAL A 67 22.26 -23.41 42.05
N ASN A 68 21.56 -23.78 40.96
CA ASN A 68 20.11 -23.90 40.90
C ASN A 68 19.33 -22.68 41.45
N SER A 69 19.88 -21.50 41.33
CA SER A 69 19.39 -20.30 42.01
C SER A 69 18.72 -19.36 41.01
N ARG A 70 17.58 -18.75 41.44
CA ARG A 70 16.83 -17.75 40.70
C ARG A 70 16.84 -16.41 41.43
N VAL A 71 16.55 -15.32 40.67
CA VAL A 71 16.38 -13.98 41.26
C VAL A 71 17.57 -13.53 42.13
N ILE A 72 18.78 -13.97 41.79
CA ILE A 72 19.99 -13.45 42.39
C ILE A 72 20.22 -12.02 41.94
N GLN A 73 20.41 -11.10 42.88
CA GLN A 73 20.80 -9.71 42.60
C GLN A 73 22.12 -9.39 43.26
N MET A 74 23.11 -9.03 42.44
CA MET A 74 24.44 -8.64 42.94
C MET A 74 24.84 -7.29 42.42
N ASN A 75 25.39 -6.45 43.28
CA ASN A 75 25.93 -5.16 42.90
C ASN A 75 27.17 -4.76 43.69
N HIS A 76 28.05 -3.98 43.06
CA HIS A 76 29.33 -3.54 43.67
C HIS A 76 30.17 -4.70 44.18
N ILE A 77 30.46 -5.66 43.30
CA ILE A 77 31.28 -6.84 43.64
C ILE A 77 32.70 -6.62 43.10
N GLN A 78 33.71 -6.75 43.97
CA GLN A 78 35.10 -6.66 43.57
C GLN A 78 35.85 -7.91 44.05
N LEU A 79 36.37 -8.71 43.11
CA LEU A 79 37.12 -9.93 43.42
C LEU A 79 38.49 -9.93 42.76
N THR A 80 39.48 -10.42 43.47
CA THR A 80 40.84 -10.68 42.97
C THR A 80 41.19 -12.15 43.07
N GLY A 81 41.50 -12.78 41.94
CA GLY A 81 41.79 -14.21 41.84
C GLY A 81 40.97 -14.92 40.75
N SER A 82 41.05 -16.23 40.69
CA SER A 82 40.40 -17.04 39.66
C SER A 82 39.98 -18.42 40.18
N PRO A 83 38.76 -18.91 39.80
CA PRO A 83 37.71 -18.18 39.08
C PRO A 83 37.02 -17.16 39.97
N GLY A 84 36.60 -16.04 39.36
CA GLY A 84 35.89 -14.96 40.09
C GLY A 84 34.48 -15.37 40.46
N LEU A 85 33.63 -15.62 39.46
CA LEU A 85 32.24 -16.03 39.60
C LEU A 85 32.01 -17.35 38.87
N ASP A 86 31.18 -18.22 39.43
CA ASP A 86 30.81 -19.49 38.82
C ASP A 86 29.33 -19.83 39.11
N PHE A 87 28.54 -19.95 38.05
CA PHE A 87 27.10 -20.19 38.14
C PHE A 87 26.72 -21.49 37.43
N GLU A 88 25.87 -22.29 38.06
CA GLU A 88 25.29 -23.50 37.48
C GLU A 88 23.75 -23.39 37.52
N ASN A 89 23.09 -23.60 36.40
CA ASN A 89 21.61 -23.57 36.28
C ASN A 89 20.97 -22.39 37.05
N SER A 90 21.56 -21.22 36.95
CA SER A 90 21.18 -20.05 37.73
C SER A 90 20.79 -18.88 36.84
N ALA A 91 19.97 -17.97 37.39
CA ALA A 91 19.49 -16.74 36.73
C ALA A 91 19.50 -15.57 37.72
N GLY A 92 19.58 -14.36 37.19
CA GLY A 92 19.56 -13.16 38.00
C GLY A 92 20.19 -11.97 37.29
N MET A 93 20.47 -10.92 38.08
CA MET A 93 21.05 -9.68 37.58
C MET A 93 22.28 -9.31 38.43
N LEU A 94 23.40 -9.15 37.76
CA LEU A 94 24.66 -8.70 38.33
C LEU A 94 25.02 -7.35 37.74
N HIS A 95 25.34 -6.37 38.58
CA HIS A 95 25.66 -5.03 38.15
C HIS A 95 26.93 -4.52 38.86
N ASP A 96 27.75 -3.76 38.16
CA ASP A 96 28.99 -3.17 38.66
C ASP A 96 29.93 -4.23 39.30
N ILE A 97 30.44 -5.09 38.43
CA ILE A 97 31.26 -6.26 38.78
C ILE A 97 32.71 -6.02 38.36
N ILE A 98 33.65 -6.01 39.27
CA ILE A 98 35.07 -5.87 38.97
C ILE A 98 35.82 -7.16 39.33
N LEU A 99 36.40 -7.81 38.32
CA LEU A 99 37.14 -9.04 38.44
C LEU A 99 38.59 -8.81 38.00
N ASN A 100 39.54 -9.08 38.90
CA ASN A 100 40.97 -8.93 38.65
C ASN A 100 41.69 -10.30 38.77
N GLY A 101 42.11 -10.84 37.64
CA GLY A 101 42.83 -12.09 37.57
C GLY A 101 44.31 -11.97 37.99
N LEU A 102 44.97 -13.11 38.06
CA LEU A 102 46.39 -13.22 38.33
C LEU A 102 47.21 -13.68 37.11
N GLY A 103 46.71 -13.43 35.91
CA GLY A 103 47.32 -13.78 34.64
C GLY A 103 46.91 -15.16 34.08
N SER A 104 46.03 -15.87 34.76
CA SER A 104 45.51 -17.17 34.31
C SER A 104 44.12 -17.45 34.87
N GLY A 105 43.44 -18.48 34.37
CA GLY A 105 42.11 -18.90 34.80
C GLY A 105 40.97 -18.10 34.14
N THR A 106 39.76 -18.22 34.69
CA THR A 106 38.52 -17.68 34.18
C THR A 106 37.96 -16.60 35.10
N ALA A 107 37.47 -15.51 34.56
CA ALA A 107 36.82 -14.47 35.35
C ALA A 107 35.41 -14.87 35.77
N PHE A 108 34.62 -15.31 34.81
CA PHE A 108 33.21 -15.66 34.97
C PHE A 108 32.93 -16.97 34.25
N SER A 109 32.30 -17.93 34.91
CA SER A 109 31.81 -19.17 34.29
C SER A 109 30.31 -19.35 34.53
N SER A 110 29.65 -19.99 33.59
CA SER A 110 28.27 -20.44 33.74
C SER A 110 28.05 -21.79 33.07
N HIS A 111 27.47 -22.71 33.82
CA HIS A 111 27.25 -24.09 33.40
C HIS A 111 25.73 -24.38 33.41
N HIS A 112 25.24 -25.20 32.45
CA HIS A 112 23.85 -25.65 32.38
C HIS A 112 22.83 -24.52 32.57
N GLY A 113 22.83 -23.55 31.68
CA GLY A 113 21.92 -22.40 31.75
C GLY A 113 20.43 -22.79 31.79
N ARG A 114 19.58 -21.92 32.29
CA ARG A 114 18.14 -22.15 32.40
C ARG A 114 17.41 -21.88 31.07
N ALA A 115 16.36 -22.62 30.83
CA ALA A 115 15.58 -22.49 29.59
C ALA A 115 14.73 -21.19 29.51
N SER A 116 14.31 -20.63 30.65
CA SER A 116 13.35 -19.52 30.68
C SER A 116 13.89 -18.21 31.24
N ASP A 117 15.01 -18.25 31.96
CA ASP A 117 15.49 -17.10 32.72
C ASP A 117 16.96 -16.84 32.42
N SER A 118 17.29 -15.72 31.81
CA SER A 118 18.68 -15.32 31.52
C SER A 118 19.41 -14.87 32.77
N LEU A 119 20.72 -15.13 32.78
CA LEU A 119 21.64 -14.44 33.66
C LEU A 119 22.07 -13.15 32.94
N ILE A 120 21.89 -12.01 33.60
CA ILE A 120 22.20 -10.68 33.06
C ILE A 120 23.36 -10.10 33.86
N VAL A 121 24.42 -9.66 33.18
CA VAL A 121 25.58 -9.03 33.79
C VAL A 121 25.80 -7.67 33.13
N GLU A 122 25.67 -6.59 33.92
CA GLU A 122 25.84 -5.21 33.48
C GLU A 122 27.09 -4.58 34.09
N ASP A 123 27.79 -3.75 33.32
CA ASP A 123 28.97 -3.00 33.72
C ASP A 123 30.04 -3.89 34.36
N MET A 124 30.34 -5.02 33.72
CA MET A 124 31.40 -5.91 34.20
C MET A 124 32.76 -5.50 33.66
N ILE A 125 33.73 -5.32 34.56
CA ILE A 125 35.15 -5.12 34.25
C ILE A 125 35.93 -6.39 34.60
N ALA A 126 36.56 -7.02 33.60
CA ALA A 126 37.39 -8.21 33.83
C ALA A 126 38.73 -8.08 33.11
N PHE A 127 39.81 -8.24 33.85
CA PHE A 127 41.17 -8.14 33.31
C PHE A 127 42.16 -9.09 33.99
N SER A 128 43.26 -9.37 33.29
CA SER A 128 44.31 -10.28 33.76
C SER A 128 43.86 -11.74 33.93
N TYR A 129 42.95 -12.19 33.07
CA TYR A 129 42.54 -13.61 32.95
C TYR A 129 42.99 -14.19 31.62
N SER A 130 43.09 -15.52 31.53
CA SER A 130 43.26 -16.21 30.25
C SER A 130 41.92 -16.33 29.51
N VAL A 131 40.84 -16.55 30.26
CA VAL A 131 39.48 -16.60 29.76
C VAL A 131 38.62 -15.57 30.51
N GLY A 132 37.96 -14.66 29.80
CA GLY A 132 37.04 -13.71 30.40
C GLY A 132 35.77 -14.42 30.86
N ILE A 133 35.08 -15.05 29.93
CA ILE A 133 33.82 -15.75 30.15
C ILE A 133 33.88 -17.15 29.59
N ASP A 134 33.44 -18.12 30.35
CA ASP A 134 33.42 -19.54 29.99
C ASP A 134 31.99 -20.11 30.18
N LEU A 135 31.38 -20.57 29.12
CA LEU A 135 29.99 -21.02 29.09
C LEU A 135 29.92 -22.48 28.63
N HIS A 136 29.24 -23.32 29.39
CA HIS A 136 29.03 -24.72 29.05
C HIS A 136 27.57 -25.13 29.18
N GLY A 137 26.97 -25.60 28.07
CA GLY A 137 25.66 -26.25 28.02
C GLY A 137 25.82 -27.73 27.67
N ASP A 138 24.86 -28.57 28.00
CA ASP A 138 24.85 -29.97 27.59
C ASP A 138 24.40 -30.15 26.14
N GLU A 139 24.98 -31.16 25.47
CA GLU A 139 24.49 -31.60 24.16
C GLU A 139 23.02 -32.05 24.28
N GLY A 140 22.08 -31.28 23.71
CA GLY A 140 20.66 -31.60 23.73
C GLY A 140 19.81 -30.76 24.69
N ASP A 141 20.36 -29.87 25.46
CA ASP A 141 19.63 -28.83 26.23
C ASP A 141 19.05 -27.74 25.30
N GLY A 142 18.13 -28.14 24.46
CA GLY A 142 17.66 -27.41 23.28
C GLY A 142 16.94 -26.09 23.49
N ASN A 143 17.12 -25.36 24.61
CA ASN A 143 16.60 -24.00 24.80
C ASN A 143 17.19 -23.30 26.03
N ILE A 144 18.50 -23.23 26.11
CA ILE A 144 19.13 -22.43 27.17
C ILE A 144 18.88 -20.94 26.83
N ALA A 145 18.43 -20.17 27.82
CA ALA A 145 18.34 -18.71 27.67
C ALA A 145 19.75 -18.11 27.60
N PRO A 146 20.03 -17.13 26.75
CA PRO A 146 21.36 -16.58 26.58
C PRO A 146 21.90 -15.91 27.86
N LEU A 147 23.21 -16.01 28.10
CA LEU A 147 23.86 -15.03 28.95
C LEU A 147 23.81 -13.68 28.29
N ILE A 148 23.35 -12.66 29.01
CA ILE A 148 23.27 -11.27 28.50
C ILE A 148 24.33 -10.44 29.22
N LEU A 149 25.28 -9.91 28.46
CA LEU A 149 26.29 -8.97 28.94
C LEU A 149 25.96 -7.57 28.40
N ARG A 150 25.81 -6.62 29.29
CA ARG A 150 25.60 -5.21 28.93
C ARG A 150 26.79 -4.37 29.35
N ASN A 151 27.30 -3.59 28.40
CA ASN A 151 28.41 -2.67 28.59
C ASN A 151 29.65 -3.33 29.29
N PRO A 152 30.12 -4.50 28.88
CA PRO A 152 31.30 -5.14 29.49
C PRO A 152 32.60 -4.42 29.07
N ASP A 153 33.60 -4.44 29.93
CA ASP A 153 35.00 -4.12 29.62
C ASP A 153 35.87 -5.33 29.96
N ILE A 154 36.13 -6.17 28.97
CA ILE A 154 36.82 -7.46 29.14
C ILE A 154 38.12 -7.50 28.34
N THR A 155 39.22 -7.67 29.03
CA THR A 155 40.56 -7.87 28.44
C THR A 155 41.12 -9.21 28.84
N SER A 156 41.19 -10.16 27.90
CA SER A 156 41.69 -11.53 28.10
C SER A 156 42.15 -12.15 26.78
N SER A 157 42.90 -13.25 26.84
CA SER A 157 43.29 -13.98 25.61
C SER A 157 42.07 -14.53 24.87
N THR A 158 41.11 -15.09 25.61
CA THR A 158 39.80 -15.50 25.12
C THR A 158 38.75 -14.72 25.89
N VAL A 159 38.02 -13.81 25.20
CA VAL A 159 36.95 -13.01 25.82
C VAL A 159 35.78 -13.89 26.21
N LEU A 160 35.38 -14.75 25.29
CA LEU A 160 34.28 -15.69 25.46
C LEU A 160 34.68 -17.06 24.91
N SER A 161 34.58 -18.07 25.76
CA SER A 161 34.58 -19.49 25.41
C SER A 161 33.16 -20.00 25.61
N SER A 162 32.53 -20.56 24.60
CA SER A 162 31.16 -21.04 24.70
C SER A 162 30.99 -22.40 24.02
N GLU A 163 30.41 -23.35 24.73
CA GLU A 163 30.05 -24.68 24.23
C GLU A 163 28.57 -24.93 24.50
N ASN A 164 27.76 -25.07 23.44
CA ASN A 164 26.31 -25.28 23.51
C ASN A 164 25.53 -24.26 24.40
N TYR A 165 26.05 -23.07 24.60
CA TYR A 165 25.45 -22.05 25.45
C TYR A 165 25.40 -20.71 24.74
N PRO A 166 24.21 -20.15 24.42
CA PRO A 166 24.10 -18.89 23.69
C PRO A 166 24.50 -17.69 24.56
N ALA A 167 25.03 -16.65 23.90
CA ALA A 167 25.38 -15.41 24.58
C ALA A 167 24.99 -14.19 23.74
N ARG A 168 24.65 -13.07 24.40
CA ARG A 168 24.38 -11.77 23.82
C ARG A 168 25.22 -10.71 24.52
N ILE A 169 26.07 -10.02 23.77
CA ILE A 169 26.94 -8.94 24.26
C ILE A 169 26.48 -7.64 23.68
N GLU A 170 26.06 -6.69 24.52
CA GLU A 170 25.47 -5.41 24.14
C GLU A 170 26.41 -4.25 24.55
N GLY A 171 26.98 -3.57 23.57
CA GLY A 171 27.92 -2.46 23.80
C GLY A 171 29.23 -2.89 24.47
N GLY A 172 29.87 -1.94 25.13
CA GLY A 172 31.11 -2.18 25.86
C GLY A 172 32.36 -2.38 25.00
N THR A 173 33.42 -2.89 25.62
CA THR A 173 34.73 -3.13 25.00
C THR A 173 35.20 -4.54 25.27
N THR A 174 35.57 -5.28 24.24
CA THR A 174 36.10 -6.62 24.38
C THR A 174 37.41 -6.78 23.61
N TYR A 175 38.48 -7.14 24.31
CA TYR A 175 39.79 -7.38 23.70
C TYR A 175 40.17 -8.85 23.87
N GLY A 176 40.20 -9.60 22.79
CA GLY A 176 40.54 -11.00 22.71
C GLY A 176 39.64 -11.80 21.77
N VAL A 177 39.82 -13.09 21.72
CA VAL A 177 39.14 -14.00 20.79
C VAL A 177 37.82 -14.49 21.38
N ILE A 178 36.80 -14.61 20.55
CA ILE A 178 35.60 -15.41 20.83
C ILE A 178 35.80 -16.81 20.26
N SER A 179 35.64 -17.84 21.10
CA SER A 179 35.65 -19.24 20.71
C SER A 179 34.30 -19.88 21.04
N ALA A 180 33.64 -20.44 20.06
CA ALA A 180 32.34 -21.07 20.26
C ALA A 180 32.25 -22.41 19.53
N SER A 181 31.59 -23.39 20.17
CA SER A 181 31.37 -24.73 19.61
C SER A 181 29.99 -25.26 19.97
N GLY A 182 29.53 -26.25 19.18
CA GLY A 182 28.18 -26.81 19.34
C GLY A 182 27.08 -25.94 18.76
N ALA A 183 25.85 -26.36 18.95
CA ALA A 183 24.67 -25.66 18.39
C ALA A 183 24.30 -24.43 19.24
N ASN A 184 25.09 -23.38 19.17
CA ASN A 184 24.84 -22.13 19.89
C ASN A 184 24.92 -20.90 19.02
N LEU A 185 24.37 -19.80 19.50
CA LEU A 185 24.34 -18.52 18.84
C LEU A 185 24.91 -17.44 19.72
N ILE A 186 25.90 -16.72 19.19
CA ILE A 186 26.52 -15.58 19.85
C ILE A 186 26.10 -14.31 19.10
N ASP A 187 25.44 -13.39 19.80
CA ASP A 187 25.06 -12.07 19.28
C ASP A 187 25.94 -10.96 19.87
N LEU A 188 26.58 -10.18 19.02
CA LEU A 188 27.35 -9.00 19.37
C LEU A 188 26.63 -7.74 18.89
N ILE A 189 26.20 -6.89 19.80
CA ILE A 189 25.47 -5.66 19.47
C ILE A 189 26.36 -4.46 19.78
N ASP A 190 26.61 -3.63 18.78
CA ASP A 190 27.48 -2.43 18.88
C ASP A 190 28.86 -2.72 19.48
N THR A 191 29.31 -3.94 19.36
CA THR A 191 30.64 -4.39 19.73
C THR A 191 31.22 -5.28 18.64
N SER A 192 32.52 -5.54 18.66
CA SER A 192 33.20 -6.33 17.66
C SER A 192 34.19 -7.31 18.31
N THR A 193 34.55 -8.33 17.59
CA THR A 193 35.58 -9.28 17.98
C THR A 193 36.63 -9.45 16.91
N GLU A 194 37.85 -9.80 17.28
CA GLU A 194 38.89 -10.14 16.35
C GLU A 194 38.94 -11.67 16.15
N ASN A 195 38.90 -12.10 14.88
CA ASN A 195 39.13 -13.49 14.46
C ASN A 195 38.40 -14.56 15.30
N PRO A 196 37.06 -14.60 15.26
CA PRO A 196 36.30 -15.60 16.02
C PRO A 196 36.61 -17.01 15.54
N SER A 197 36.67 -17.95 16.48
CA SER A 197 36.88 -19.38 16.21
C SER A 197 35.56 -20.12 16.46
N LEU A 198 34.89 -20.54 15.40
CA LEU A 198 33.57 -21.17 15.43
C LEU A 198 33.68 -22.62 14.94
N TYR A 199 33.15 -23.57 15.72
CA TYR A 199 33.20 -24.99 15.45
C TYR A 199 31.82 -25.65 15.66
N ASP A 200 31.63 -26.82 15.06
CA ASP A 200 30.51 -27.74 15.32
C ASP A 200 29.10 -27.14 15.29
N GLY A 201 28.88 -26.15 14.38
CA GLY A 201 27.57 -25.52 14.19
C GLY A 201 27.35 -24.23 14.98
N ALA A 202 28.36 -23.72 15.69
CA ALA A 202 28.28 -22.43 16.35
C ALA A 202 28.12 -21.28 15.32
N GLU A 203 27.31 -20.32 15.67
CA GLU A 203 26.99 -19.16 14.86
C GLU A 203 27.33 -17.86 15.61
N LEU A 204 27.87 -16.90 14.89
CA LEU A 204 28.16 -15.56 15.40
C LEU A 204 27.44 -14.53 14.50
N ARG A 205 26.65 -13.66 15.10
CA ARG A 205 26.06 -12.50 14.43
C ARG A 205 26.56 -11.22 15.08
N THR A 206 26.95 -10.27 14.24
CA THR A 206 27.25 -8.92 14.70
C THR A 206 26.12 -8.00 14.29
N TRP A 207 25.65 -7.18 15.21
CA TRP A 207 24.54 -6.27 15.03
C TRP A 207 24.98 -4.83 15.22
N LYS A 208 24.31 -3.93 14.54
CA LYS A 208 24.48 -2.49 14.71
C LYS A 208 23.13 -1.86 15.02
N THR A 209 23.12 -0.96 15.99
CA THR A 209 21.93 -0.21 16.38
C THR A 209 21.82 1.08 15.56
N PHE A 210 20.67 1.29 14.95
CA PHE A 210 20.31 2.50 14.21
C PHE A 210 19.08 3.15 14.81
N THR A 211 19.07 4.49 14.81
CA THR A 211 17.87 5.28 15.04
C THR A 211 17.26 5.62 13.68
N LEU A 212 16.03 5.21 13.43
CA LEU A 212 15.28 5.51 12.22
C LEU A 212 14.27 6.62 12.53
N ASN A 213 14.28 7.69 11.75
CA ASN A 213 13.32 8.79 11.84
C ASN A 213 12.62 8.97 10.51
N ALA A 214 11.29 8.84 10.49
CA ALA A 214 10.48 9.22 9.33
C ALA A 214 9.97 10.65 9.49
N LYS A 215 10.12 11.49 8.45
CA LYS A 215 9.71 12.89 8.48
C LYS A 215 8.91 13.27 7.25
N LEU A 216 7.71 13.81 7.46
CA LEU A 216 6.92 14.50 6.46
C LEU A 216 7.07 16.01 6.67
N ASN A 217 7.57 16.73 5.67
CA ASN A 217 7.82 18.18 5.74
C ASN A 217 8.64 18.60 6.98
N GLY A 218 9.62 17.75 7.38
CA GLY A 218 10.51 18.00 8.51
C GLY A 218 9.96 17.62 9.90
N VAL A 219 8.70 17.22 10.01
CA VAL A 219 8.03 16.77 11.25
C VAL A 219 8.03 15.24 11.31
N LEU A 220 8.28 14.67 12.50
CA LEU A 220 8.19 13.21 12.71
C LEU A 220 6.78 12.71 12.40
N HIS A 221 6.70 11.60 11.67
CA HIS A 221 5.46 10.99 11.22
C HIS A 221 5.49 9.49 11.47
N ASP A 222 4.38 8.95 12.00
CA ASP A 222 4.26 7.52 12.29
C ASP A 222 4.11 6.72 10.99
N VAL A 223 4.98 5.73 10.81
CA VAL A 223 5.00 4.83 9.65
C VAL A 223 5.30 3.40 10.09
N GLU A 224 5.01 2.45 9.25
CA GLU A 224 5.57 1.11 9.34
C GLU A 224 6.92 1.11 8.62
N PHE A 225 7.99 0.76 9.35
CA PHE A 225 9.32 0.55 8.79
C PHE A 225 9.52 -0.93 8.52
N SER A 226 9.81 -1.28 7.28
CA SER A 226 10.29 -2.62 6.91
C SER A 226 11.76 -2.54 6.51
N ILE A 227 12.59 -3.40 7.08
CA ILE A 227 14.03 -3.40 6.87
C ILE A 227 14.44 -4.74 6.25
N ASP A 228 15.12 -4.66 5.12
CA ASP A 228 15.66 -5.83 4.41
C ASP A 228 17.16 -5.69 4.18
N THR A 229 17.92 -6.70 4.58
CA THR A 229 19.37 -6.71 4.43
C THR A 229 19.80 -7.27 3.08
N LEU A 230 20.81 -6.65 2.48
CA LEU A 230 21.36 -7.05 1.19
C LEU A 230 22.83 -7.47 1.35
N GLY A 231 23.18 -8.60 0.76
CA GLY A 231 24.54 -9.14 0.82
C GLY A 231 24.84 -9.94 2.11
N LEU A 232 23.88 -10.05 3.02
CA LEU A 232 23.98 -10.89 4.22
C LEU A 232 23.26 -12.22 4.00
N GLU A 233 23.90 -13.33 4.40
CA GLU A 233 23.31 -14.67 4.39
C GLU A 233 23.48 -15.35 5.78
N PRO A 234 22.38 -15.76 6.44
CA PRO A 234 20.98 -15.68 5.98
C PRO A 234 20.46 -14.24 5.94
N THR A 235 19.54 -13.96 5.00
CA THR A 235 18.87 -12.66 4.91
C THR A 235 18.07 -12.38 6.17
N PHE A 236 18.04 -11.12 6.56
CA PHE A 236 17.23 -10.65 7.69
C PHE A 236 16.18 -9.65 7.18
N SER A 237 14.97 -9.81 7.67
CA SER A 237 13.86 -8.88 7.43
C SER A 237 13.10 -8.66 8.72
N THR A 238 12.71 -7.42 9.00
CA THR A 238 11.89 -7.06 10.16
C THR A 238 10.98 -5.89 9.83
N SER A 239 9.88 -5.75 10.56
CA SER A 239 8.94 -4.64 10.43
C SER A 239 8.55 -4.13 11.82
N GLU A 240 8.52 -2.80 11.97
CA GLU A 240 8.18 -2.13 13.23
C GLU A 240 7.50 -0.78 12.96
N TYR A 241 6.49 -0.42 13.76
CA TYR A 241 5.70 0.80 13.61
C TYR A 241 6.14 1.89 14.59
N GLY A 242 6.30 3.12 14.08
CA GLY A 242 6.63 4.30 14.89
C GLY A 242 7.09 5.49 14.05
N ASN A 243 7.55 6.54 14.69
CA ASN A 243 8.07 7.74 14.03
C ASN A 243 9.58 7.96 14.27
N SER A 244 10.09 7.37 15.36
CA SER A 244 11.49 7.36 15.75
C SER A 244 11.76 6.05 16.46
N LEU A 245 12.45 5.13 15.82
CA LEU A 245 12.69 3.78 16.31
C LEU A 245 14.17 3.52 16.48
N LEU A 246 14.51 2.78 17.54
CA LEU A 246 15.82 2.19 17.72
C LEU A 246 15.75 0.75 17.24
N VAL A 247 16.47 0.41 16.18
CA VAL A 247 16.46 -0.91 15.57
C VAL A 247 17.84 -1.52 15.52
N GLU A 248 17.90 -2.83 15.75
CA GLU A 248 19.12 -3.62 15.59
C GLU A 248 19.12 -4.27 14.21
N VAL A 249 20.16 -4.07 13.43
CA VAL A 249 20.32 -4.65 12.10
C VAL A 249 21.58 -5.52 12.10
N PRO A 250 21.50 -6.80 11.68
CA PRO A 250 22.69 -7.64 11.60
C PRO A 250 23.60 -7.14 10.47
N VAL A 251 24.87 -6.98 10.80
CA VAL A 251 25.87 -6.43 9.87
C VAL A 251 26.90 -7.47 9.44
N SER A 252 27.06 -8.56 10.19
CA SER A 252 27.81 -9.72 9.75
C SER A 252 27.27 -11.02 10.34
N TYR A 253 27.49 -12.11 9.63
CA TYR A 253 27.16 -13.46 10.06
C TYR A 253 28.32 -14.38 9.76
N ALA A 254 28.69 -15.23 10.71
CA ALA A 254 29.72 -16.22 10.54
C ALA A 254 29.28 -17.57 11.13
N ALA A 255 29.53 -18.67 10.41
CA ALA A 255 29.25 -20.03 10.82
C ALA A 255 30.12 -21.02 10.03
N ASN A 256 30.66 -22.06 10.70
CA ASN A 256 31.34 -23.17 10.03
C ASN A 256 32.43 -22.77 9.01
N GLY A 257 33.17 -21.70 9.28
CA GLY A 257 34.24 -21.21 8.39
C GLY A 257 33.75 -20.41 7.19
N THR A 258 32.45 -20.11 7.10
CA THR A 258 31.85 -19.15 6.15
C THR A 258 31.50 -17.86 6.87
N SER A 259 31.65 -16.75 6.18
CA SER A 259 31.19 -15.45 6.68
C SER A 259 30.54 -14.66 5.57
N SER A 260 29.54 -13.86 5.91
CA SER A 260 28.92 -12.87 5.06
C SER A 260 28.87 -11.53 5.80
N GLU A 261 28.94 -10.45 5.05
CA GLU A 261 28.87 -9.09 5.57
C GLU A 261 27.78 -8.31 4.87
N LEU A 262 27.14 -7.43 5.60
CA LEU A 262 26.14 -6.52 5.07
C LEU A 262 26.81 -5.53 4.12
N THR A 263 26.34 -5.48 2.87
CA THR A 263 26.77 -4.47 1.89
C THR A 263 25.86 -3.24 1.91
N SER A 264 24.58 -3.49 2.02
CA SER A 264 23.54 -2.43 2.10
C SER A 264 22.28 -3.00 2.74
N PHE A 265 21.40 -2.13 3.18
CA PHE A 265 20.04 -2.50 3.57
C PHE A 265 19.03 -1.50 3.05
N THR A 266 17.83 -1.98 2.86
CA THR A 266 16.71 -1.20 2.36
C THR A 266 15.71 -1.00 3.49
N ILE A 267 15.25 0.23 3.63
CA ILE A 267 14.18 0.60 4.56
C ILE A 267 13.01 1.06 3.72
N THR A 268 11.90 0.35 3.78
CA THR A 268 10.64 0.76 3.18
C THR A 268 9.76 1.34 4.27
N THR A 269 9.17 2.50 4.01
CA THR A 269 8.22 3.14 4.93
C THR A 269 6.84 3.16 4.31
N GLN A 270 5.83 2.75 5.09
CA GLN A 270 4.43 2.76 4.68
C GLN A 270 3.58 3.54 5.67
N ALA A 271 2.73 4.43 5.17
CA ALA A 271 1.76 5.18 5.96
C ALA A 271 0.49 5.43 5.16
N SER A 272 -0.66 5.43 5.83
CA SER A 272 -1.95 5.69 5.17
C SER A 272 -1.98 7.06 4.52
N GLY A 273 -2.35 7.12 3.24
CA GLY A 273 -2.47 8.36 2.47
C GLY A 273 -1.13 8.97 2.02
N LEU A 274 -0.02 8.25 2.14
CA LEU A 274 1.27 8.63 1.62
C LEU A 274 1.85 7.54 0.74
N PRO A 275 2.63 7.89 -0.29
CA PRO A 275 3.32 6.90 -1.10
C PRO A 275 4.39 6.17 -0.30
N ASP A 276 4.59 4.90 -0.59
CA ASP A 276 5.67 4.12 -0.04
C ASP A 276 7.01 4.77 -0.39
N THR A 277 7.87 4.95 0.62
CA THR A 277 9.20 5.50 0.41
C THR A 277 10.25 4.42 0.66
N VAL A 278 11.09 4.18 -0.33
CA VAL A 278 12.19 3.21 -0.26
C VAL A 278 13.51 3.94 -0.13
N HIS A 279 14.22 3.67 0.95
CA HIS A 279 15.54 4.21 1.23
C HIS A 279 16.56 3.08 1.30
N THR A 280 17.51 3.06 0.37
CA THR A 280 18.63 2.10 0.39
C THR A 280 19.88 2.81 0.89
N THR A 281 20.52 2.26 1.92
CA THR A 281 21.78 2.76 2.45
C THR A 281 22.88 1.73 2.28
N ASN A 282 24.06 2.19 1.85
CA ASN A 282 25.26 1.36 1.85
C ASN A 282 25.82 1.31 3.25
N TYR A 283 26.00 0.10 3.79
CA TYR A 283 26.63 -0.08 5.09
C TYR A 283 28.13 0.18 5.00
N SER A 284 28.65 0.93 5.95
CA SER A 284 30.06 1.00 6.24
C SER A 284 30.23 1.14 7.75
N GLU A 285 31.37 0.71 8.29
CA GLU A 285 31.66 0.83 9.73
C GLU A 285 31.61 2.28 10.26
N THR A 286 31.73 3.25 9.37
CA THR A 286 31.63 4.69 9.67
C THR A 286 30.23 5.25 9.53
N THR A 287 29.22 4.42 9.25
CA THR A 287 27.84 4.86 9.02
C THR A 287 27.26 5.47 10.30
N LEU A 288 26.57 6.60 10.12
CA LEU A 288 25.87 7.27 11.21
C LEU A 288 24.79 6.36 11.80
N SER A 289 24.67 6.36 13.12
CA SER A 289 23.60 5.62 13.82
C SER A 289 22.21 6.21 13.63
N LEU A 290 22.08 7.40 13.02
CA LEU A 290 20.81 8.07 12.74
C LEU A 290 20.55 8.09 11.23
N ILE A 291 19.43 7.52 10.82
CA ILE A 291 18.93 7.55 9.46
C ILE A 291 17.62 8.34 9.44
N VAL A 292 17.56 9.38 8.64
CA VAL A 292 16.38 10.21 8.47
C VAL A 292 15.79 9.96 7.08
N ILE A 293 14.57 9.47 7.05
CA ILE A 293 13.81 9.20 5.82
C ILE A 293 12.82 10.34 5.62
N SER A 294 12.96 11.04 4.50
CA SER A 294 12.02 12.08 4.09
C SER A 294 10.89 11.45 3.31
N LEU A 295 9.69 11.49 3.86
CA LEU A 295 8.49 10.98 3.23
C LEU A 295 8.03 11.94 2.13
N LEU A 296 7.48 11.38 1.06
CA LEU A 296 6.85 12.14 0.00
C LEU A 296 5.43 12.51 0.42
N SER A 297 5.00 13.72 0.08
CA SER A 297 3.60 14.11 0.24
C SER A 297 2.80 13.61 -0.95
N ASN A 298 1.58 13.16 -0.71
CA ASN A 298 0.60 12.93 -1.75
C ASN A 298 -0.14 14.24 -2.03
N ASN A 299 -0.10 14.73 -3.26
CA ASN A 299 -0.92 15.85 -3.69
C ASN A 299 -2.18 15.32 -4.37
N PRO A 300 -3.34 15.97 -4.19
CA PRO A 300 -4.53 15.54 -4.91
C PRO A 300 -4.38 15.79 -6.42
N PRO A 301 -5.03 14.97 -7.27
CA PRO A 301 -5.00 15.11 -8.71
C PRO A 301 -5.43 16.51 -9.19
N THR A 302 -4.94 16.95 -10.32
CA THR A 302 -5.50 18.10 -11.06
C THR A 302 -6.62 17.62 -11.94
N VAL A 303 -7.70 18.41 -12.08
CA VAL A 303 -8.85 18.06 -12.91
C VAL A 303 -9.47 19.31 -13.52
N GLU A 304 -9.81 19.24 -14.81
CA GLU A 304 -10.52 20.29 -15.55
C GLU A 304 -11.52 19.65 -16.52
N ILE A 305 -12.78 20.03 -16.44
CA ILE A 305 -13.80 19.69 -17.43
C ILE A 305 -13.59 20.64 -18.62
N VAL A 306 -13.35 20.08 -19.78
CA VAL A 306 -13.09 20.82 -21.02
C VAL A 306 -14.40 21.09 -21.78
N THR A 307 -15.30 20.11 -21.76
CA THR A 307 -16.66 20.21 -22.31
C THR A 307 -17.64 19.54 -21.35
N PRO A 308 -18.84 20.10 -21.14
CA PRO A 308 -19.28 21.44 -21.59
C PRO A 308 -18.45 22.54 -20.89
N TYR A 309 -18.39 23.73 -21.48
CA TYR A 309 -17.86 24.91 -20.80
C TYR A 309 -18.96 25.53 -19.89
N SER A 310 -18.55 26.27 -18.88
CA SER A 310 -19.47 26.90 -17.94
C SER A 310 -20.39 27.88 -18.68
N GLY A 311 -21.72 27.74 -18.50
CA GLY A 311 -22.75 28.51 -19.16
C GLY A 311 -23.09 28.03 -20.58
N GLU A 312 -22.62 26.85 -21.00
CA GLU A 312 -23.01 26.27 -22.30
C GLU A 312 -24.50 25.96 -22.34
N ARG A 313 -25.09 26.16 -23.50
CA ARG A 313 -26.49 25.86 -23.78
C ARG A 313 -26.58 24.74 -24.79
N VAL A 314 -27.32 23.70 -24.46
CA VAL A 314 -27.60 22.57 -25.35
C VAL A 314 -29.09 22.34 -25.41
N MET A 315 -29.60 21.97 -26.58
CA MET A 315 -31.01 21.66 -26.72
C MET A 315 -31.35 20.31 -26.10
N GLU A 316 -32.52 20.13 -25.58
CA GLU A 316 -33.10 18.87 -25.17
C GLU A 316 -32.98 17.86 -26.32
N SER A 317 -32.84 16.60 -26.01
CA SER A 317 -32.58 15.51 -26.98
C SER A 317 -31.22 15.50 -27.71
N VAL A 318 -30.38 16.51 -27.56
CA VAL A 318 -29.01 16.49 -28.07
C VAL A 318 -28.10 15.71 -27.14
N HIS A 319 -27.28 14.80 -27.68
CA HIS A 319 -26.27 14.11 -26.92
C HIS A 319 -25.11 15.07 -26.56
N LEU A 320 -24.94 15.34 -25.26
CA LEU A 320 -23.85 16.17 -24.77
C LEU A 320 -22.64 15.30 -24.42
N LEU A 321 -21.54 15.51 -25.12
CA LEU A 321 -20.29 14.82 -24.79
C LEU A 321 -19.50 15.62 -23.74
N ALA A 322 -19.47 15.16 -22.50
CA ALA A 322 -18.55 15.69 -21.51
C ALA A 322 -17.15 15.08 -21.71
N ALA A 323 -16.11 15.91 -21.55
CA ALA A 323 -14.72 15.49 -21.61
C ALA A 323 -13.89 16.28 -20.60
N ALA A 324 -12.87 15.67 -20.03
CA ALA A 324 -12.00 16.30 -19.06
C ALA A 324 -10.54 15.96 -19.29
N GLU A 325 -9.67 16.85 -18.81
CA GLU A 325 -8.25 16.65 -18.64
C GLU A 325 -7.93 16.53 -17.14
N PHE A 326 -7.09 15.59 -16.79
CA PHE A 326 -6.67 15.35 -15.41
C PHE A 326 -5.29 14.73 -15.38
N SER A 327 -4.55 14.97 -14.29
CA SER A 327 -3.23 14.40 -14.08
C SER A 327 -2.91 14.38 -12.59
N ASP A 328 -2.00 13.51 -12.21
CA ASP A 328 -1.46 13.40 -10.87
C ASP A 328 0.07 13.43 -10.91
N ASP A 329 0.71 13.69 -9.76
CA ASP A 329 2.17 13.74 -9.66
C ASP A 329 2.82 12.38 -9.35
N LEU A 330 2.02 11.40 -8.90
CA LEU A 330 2.45 10.07 -8.49
C LEU A 330 1.79 8.94 -9.27
N ASP A 331 0.53 9.14 -9.71
CA ASP A 331 -0.26 8.12 -10.36
C ASP A 331 -0.39 8.36 -11.87
N ASP A 332 -0.35 7.27 -12.64
CA ASP A 332 -0.70 7.32 -14.06
C ASP A 332 -2.21 7.55 -14.22
N ALA A 333 -2.61 8.24 -15.30
CA ALA A 333 -4.02 8.60 -15.54
C ALA A 333 -5.00 7.40 -15.54
N GLN A 334 -4.52 6.20 -15.88
CA GLN A 334 -5.31 4.96 -15.88
C GLN A 334 -5.60 4.41 -14.47
N ASP A 335 -4.82 4.84 -13.47
CA ASP A 335 -4.94 4.37 -12.08
C ASP A 335 -5.82 5.31 -11.24
N LEU A 336 -6.18 6.48 -11.80
CA LEU A 336 -7.07 7.44 -11.18
C LEU A 336 -8.52 6.97 -11.27
N THR A 337 -9.30 7.22 -10.22
CA THR A 337 -10.73 6.92 -10.19
C THR A 337 -11.55 8.17 -10.47
N LEU A 338 -12.39 8.13 -11.54
CA LEU A 338 -13.23 9.21 -11.98
C LEU A 338 -14.69 8.96 -11.61
N VAL A 339 -15.39 10.00 -11.16
CA VAL A 339 -16.81 9.98 -10.89
C VAL A 339 -17.46 11.25 -11.44
N TRP A 340 -18.25 11.11 -12.49
CA TRP A 340 -19.09 12.17 -13.03
C TRP A 340 -20.41 12.23 -12.27
N ILE A 341 -20.85 13.42 -11.90
CA ILE A 341 -22.11 13.66 -11.18
C ILE A 341 -22.81 14.83 -11.82
N ILE A 342 -24.08 14.65 -12.18
CA ILE A 342 -24.94 15.73 -12.65
C ILE A 342 -25.99 16.01 -11.60
N THR A 343 -26.11 17.26 -11.20
CA THR A 343 -27.14 17.74 -10.28
C THR A 343 -28.03 18.78 -10.94
N ASP A 344 -29.31 18.79 -10.58
CA ASP A 344 -30.26 19.81 -11.00
C ASP A 344 -30.11 21.11 -10.18
N SER A 345 -30.93 22.12 -10.51
CA SER A 345 -30.97 23.42 -9.83
C SER A 345 -31.31 23.34 -8.33
N SER A 346 -31.85 22.22 -7.87
CA SER A 346 -32.13 21.93 -6.45
C SER A 346 -31.00 21.19 -5.77
N SER A 347 -29.86 20.97 -6.43
CA SER A 347 -28.71 20.21 -6.00
C SER A 347 -29.03 18.72 -5.75
N VAL A 348 -30.01 18.17 -6.46
CA VAL A 348 -30.34 16.75 -6.44
C VAL A 348 -29.56 16.06 -7.55
N GLU A 349 -28.84 14.95 -7.21
CA GLU A 349 -28.17 14.13 -8.21
C GLU A 349 -29.20 13.48 -9.13
N VAL A 350 -29.13 13.80 -10.43
CA VAL A 350 -30.01 13.25 -11.46
C VAL A 350 -29.33 12.20 -12.31
N MET A 351 -28.01 12.27 -12.44
CA MET A 351 -27.22 11.33 -13.22
C MET A 351 -25.84 11.10 -12.62
N ARG A 352 -25.30 9.90 -12.87
CA ARG A 352 -23.91 9.53 -12.53
C ARG A 352 -23.27 8.84 -13.73
N GLY A 353 -22.08 9.28 -14.11
CA GLY A 353 -21.36 8.79 -15.28
C GLY A 353 -20.33 7.70 -14.94
N PRO A 354 -19.67 7.16 -15.99
CA PRO A 354 -18.70 6.09 -15.91
C PRO A 354 -17.34 6.56 -15.34
N ASN A 355 -16.48 5.60 -15.01
CA ASN A 355 -15.07 5.84 -14.67
C ASN A 355 -14.24 5.96 -15.97
N GLU A 356 -14.51 6.98 -16.76
CA GLU A 356 -13.85 7.24 -18.05
C GLU A 356 -13.63 8.74 -18.25
N PRO A 357 -12.61 9.16 -19.03
CA PRO A 357 -12.31 10.58 -19.29
C PRO A 357 -13.38 11.29 -20.12
N GLN A 358 -14.30 10.56 -20.73
CA GLN A 358 -15.41 11.06 -21.51
C GLN A 358 -16.71 10.45 -21.02
N TYR A 359 -17.77 11.26 -21.03
CA TYR A 359 -19.10 10.82 -20.65
C TYR A 359 -20.12 11.35 -21.66
N ASN A 360 -20.85 10.44 -22.31
CA ASN A 360 -21.95 10.79 -23.19
C ASN A 360 -23.22 10.93 -22.37
N ILE A 361 -23.69 12.17 -22.21
CA ILE A 361 -24.89 12.53 -21.43
C ILE A 361 -26.08 12.54 -22.37
N THR A 362 -27.12 11.80 -22.01
CA THR A 362 -28.37 11.67 -22.78
C THR A 362 -29.57 11.87 -21.86
N ASP A 363 -30.74 12.14 -22.42
CA ASP A 363 -32.04 12.12 -21.75
C ASP A 363 -32.20 13.13 -20.59
N LEU A 364 -31.44 14.24 -20.62
CA LEU A 364 -31.68 15.34 -19.70
C LEU A 364 -32.91 16.16 -20.17
N GLN A 365 -33.78 16.45 -19.25
CA GLN A 365 -34.91 17.38 -19.46
C GLN A 365 -34.38 18.82 -19.50
N TYR A 366 -35.15 19.75 -20.05
CA TYR A 366 -34.80 21.16 -20.01
C TYR A 366 -34.63 21.66 -18.57
N GLY A 367 -33.64 22.52 -18.34
CA GLY A 367 -33.32 23.05 -17.02
C GLY A 367 -31.86 23.44 -16.85
N LEU A 368 -31.52 23.92 -15.66
CA LEU A 368 -30.16 24.26 -15.26
C LEU A 368 -29.52 23.08 -14.51
N TYR A 369 -28.32 22.74 -14.91
CA TYR A 369 -27.57 21.63 -14.36
C TYR A 369 -26.14 22.04 -13.97
N VAL A 370 -25.59 21.31 -13.03
CA VAL A 370 -24.17 21.37 -12.68
C VAL A 370 -23.58 20.00 -12.91
N LEU A 371 -22.53 19.94 -13.71
CA LEU A 371 -21.70 18.76 -13.92
C LEU A 371 -20.47 18.86 -13.01
N GLU A 372 -20.27 17.90 -12.14
CA GLU A 372 -19.06 17.72 -11.33
C GLU A 372 -18.30 16.50 -11.86
N LEU A 373 -16.99 16.65 -12.06
CA LEU A 373 -16.07 15.54 -12.17
C LEU A 373 -15.21 15.50 -10.91
N ARG A 374 -15.25 14.37 -10.22
CA ARG A 374 -14.41 14.09 -9.07
C ARG A 374 -13.37 13.05 -9.46
N VAL A 375 -12.09 13.35 -9.21
CA VAL A 375 -10.95 12.48 -9.48
C VAL A 375 -10.27 12.15 -8.17
N THR A 376 -10.03 10.85 -7.96
CA THR A 376 -9.38 10.32 -6.74
C THR A 376 -8.17 9.49 -7.13
N ASP A 377 -7.04 9.73 -6.49
CA ASP A 377 -5.80 8.97 -6.67
C ASP A 377 -5.82 7.61 -5.93
N THR A 378 -4.75 6.82 -6.09
CA THR A 378 -4.64 5.49 -5.46
C THR A 378 -4.47 5.57 -3.94
N LEU A 379 -4.04 6.71 -3.40
CA LEU A 379 -3.82 6.96 -1.97
C LEU A 379 -5.03 7.63 -1.30
N GLY A 380 -6.07 8.00 -2.08
CA GLY A 380 -7.34 8.52 -1.61
C GLY A 380 -7.44 10.03 -1.53
N ALA A 381 -6.45 10.81 -2.03
CA ALA A 381 -6.63 12.24 -2.19
C ALA A 381 -7.53 12.54 -3.41
N THR A 382 -8.36 13.56 -3.28
CA THR A 382 -9.44 13.83 -4.24
C THR A 382 -9.49 15.29 -4.61
N SER A 383 -9.68 15.57 -5.90
CA SER A 383 -10.03 16.87 -6.45
C SER A 383 -11.33 16.81 -7.23
N SER A 384 -12.01 17.93 -7.38
CA SER A 384 -13.16 18.04 -8.26
C SER A 384 -13.16 19.35 -9.05
N HIS A 385 -13.77 19.30 -10.23
CA HIS A 385 -14.08 20.47 -11.04
C HIS A 385 -15.57 20.47 -11.37
N THR A 386 -16.19 21.64 -11.43
CA THR A 386 -17.61 21.80 -11.71
C THR A 386 -17.84 22.82 -12.81
N VAL A 387 -18.79 22.52 -13.68
CA VAL A 387 -19.30 23.44 -14.69
C VAL A 387 -20.81 23.47 -14.63
N ASP A 388 -21.40 24.64 -14.81
CA ASP A 388 -22.85 24.81 -15.00
C ASP A 388 -23.18 24.84 -16.49
N PHE A 389 -24.29 24.26 -16.86
CA PHE A 389 -24.81 24.28 -18.22
C PHE A 389 -26.33 24.30 -18.22
N GLU A 390 -26.94 24.74 -19.32
CA GLU A 390 -28.37 24.83 -19.48
C GLU A 390 -28.82 23.90 -20.61
N VAL A 391 -29.78 23.03 -20.30
CA VAL A 391 -30.55 22.32 -21.33
C VAL A 391 -31.76 23.17 -21.66
N THR A 392 -31.84 23.63 -22.89
CA THR A 392 -32.98 24.41 -23.39
C THR A 392 -34.03 23.49 -23.98
N GLU A 393 -35.25 23.93 -24.01
CA GLU A 393 -36.31 23.25 -24.75
C GLU A 393 -35.90 23.04 -26.21
N LEU A 394 -36.44 22.01 -26.84
CA LEU A 394 -36.23 21.73 -28.26
C LEU A 394 -36.85 22.86 -29.11
N ASP A 395 -36.13 23.27 -30.13
CA ASP A 395 -36.50 24.27 -31.12
C ASP A 395 -35.99 23.74 -32.48
N SER A 396 -36.84 22.96 -33.17
CA SER A 396 -36.45 22.14 -34.31
C SER A 396 -36.13 22.94 -35.57
N ASP A 397 -36.80 24.08 -35.77
CA ASP A 397 -36.55 24.95 -36.90
C ASP A 397 -35.59 26.11 -36.62
N GLY A 398 -35.33 26.43 -35.32
CA GLY A 398 -34.41 27.46 -34.88
C GLY A 398 -34.97 28.88 -34.95
N ASP A 399 -36.27 29.04 -34.84
CA ASP A 399 -36.93 30.30 -34.96
C ASP A 399 -37.25 31.02 -33.64
N TRP A 400 -36.91 30.37 -32.50
CA TRP A 400 -37.03 30.99 -31.18
C TRP A 400 -36.00 32.10 -30.99
N THR A 401 -36.24 33.19 -31.66
CA THR A 401 -35.34 34.34 -31.69
C THR A 401 -35.89 35.47 -30.79
N ASN A 402 -35.12 36.55 -30.67
CA ASN A 402 -35.50 37.71 -29.88
C ASN A 402 -36.69 38.51 -30.48
N THR A 403 -37.18 38.15 -31.66
CA THR A 403 -38.39 38.72 -32.30
C THR A 403 -39.63 37.87 -32.04
N CYS A 404 -39.46 36.68 -31.51
CA CYS A 404 -40.51 35.78 -31.06
C CYS A 404 -41.09 36.27 -29.73
N ASP A 405 -42.37 36.57 -29.65
CA ASP A 405 -43.01 37.09 -28.45
C ASP A 405 -44.42 36.49 -28.26
N VAL A 406 -44.80 36.23 -27.04
CA VAL A 406 -46.12 35.69 -26.72
C VAL A 406 -47.20 36.78 -26.95
N THR A 407 -48.15 36.54 -27.85
CA THR A 407 -49.25 37.44 -28.01
C THR A 407 -50.23 37.34 -26.84
N MET A 408 -50.44 38.46 -26.15
CA MET A 408 -51.32 38.57 -24.97
C MET A 408 -52.79 38.14 -25.21
N SER A 409 -53.21 38.03 -26.42
CA SER A 409 -54.64 37.74 -26.80
C SER A 409 -54.88 36.24 -27.07
N THR A 410 -53.87 35.51 -27.49
CA THR A 410 -53.96 34.09 -27.90
C THR A 410 -53.14 33.15 -27.04
N GLY A 411 -52.12 33.67 -26.38
CA GLY A 411 -51.16 32.82 -25.61
C GLY A 411 -50.21 32.04 -26.51
N ILE A 412 -50.15 32.29 -27.79
CA ILE A 412 -49.30 31.65 -28.78
C ILE A 412 -48.07 32.51 -29.01
N TRP A 413 -46.93 31.94 -29.09
CA TRP A 413 -45.68 32.57 -29.48
C TRP A 413 -45.75 32.94 -30.97
N PHE A 414 -45.40 34.17 -31.34
CA PHE A 414 -45.55 34.69 -32.69
C PHE A 414 -44.47 35.69 -33.05
N ASP A 415 -43.81 35.47 -34.18
CA ASP A 415 -42.93 36.48 -34.77
C ASP A 415 -43.72 37.47 -35.61
N ALA A 416 -43.95 38.66 -35.07
CA ALA A 416 -44.67 39.75 -35.75
C ALA A 416 -43.93 40.26 -37.00
N THR A 417 -42.64 39.94 -37.18
CA THR A 417 -41.81 40.34 -38.29
C THR A 417 -42.01 39.42 -39.50
N ASN A 418 -42.03 38.12 -39.23
CA ASN A 418 -42.10 37.07 -40.23
C ASN A 418 -43.53 36.56 -40.46
N GLY A 419 -44.41 36.66 -39.45
CA GLY A 419 -45.85 36.42 -39.60
C GLY A 419 -46.26 34.97 -39.38
N TYR A 420 -45.45 34.19 -38.68
CA TYR A 420 -45.72 32.80 -38.31
C TYR A 420 -45.49 32.53 -36.79
N SER A 421 -45.90 31.37 -36.34
CA SER A 421 -45.66 30.84 -35.01
C SER A 421 -44.17 30.70 -34.78
N CYS A 422 -43.72 30.78 -33.57
CA CYS A 422 -42.31 30.66 -33.21
C CYS A 422 -42.18 30.27 -31.76
N GLY A 423 -41.05 29.76 -31.38
CA GLY A 423 -40.76 29.38 -30.00
C GLY A 423 -40.16 28.01 -29.86
N PRO A 424 -40.15 27.43 -28.66
CA PRO A 424 -39.77 26.03 -28.50
C PRO A 424 -40.88 25.12 -29.05
N ASP A 425 -40.57 23.93 -29.54
CA ASP A 425 -41.52 22.96 -30.11
C ASP A 425 -42.74 22.71 -29.19
N SER A 426 -42.59 22.87 -27.87
CA SER A 426 -43.72 22.74 -26.93
C SER A 426 -44.75 23.84 -26.99
N GLU A 427 -44.42 25.01 -27.52
CA GLU A 427 -45.23 26.22 -27.57
C GLU A 427 -45.44 26.75 -29.02
N ASP A 428 -44.66 26.25 -29.99
CA ASP A 428 -44.85 26.50 -31.39
C ASP A 428 -46.05 25.70 -31.90
N THR A 429 -46.58 26.03 -33.02
CA THR A 429 -47.71 25.35 -33.67
C THR A 429 -47.35 24.79 -35.04
N ASP A 430 -46.11 24.99 -35.49
CA ASP A 430 -45.55 24.57 -36.77
C ASP A 430 -44.03 24.40 -36.57
N ASP A 431 -43.63 23.30 -35.86
CA ASP A 431 -42.31 23.05 -35.29
C ASP A 431 -41.16 22.98 -36.30
N ASP A 432 -41.46 22.90 -37.60
CA ASP A 432 -40.45 22.84 -38.67
C ASP A 432 -40.58 23.96 -39.72
N ASN A 433 -41.59 24.81 -39.55
CA ASN A 433 -41.89 25.94 -40.41
C ASN A 433 -42.12 25.55 -41.89
N ASP A 434 -42.71 24.39 -42.15
CA ASP A 434 -43.09 23.97 -43.49
C ASP A 434 -44.41 24.56 -43.98
N GLY A 435 -45.19 25.21 -43.08
CA GLY A 435 -46.47 25.85 -43.31
C GLY A 435 -47.67 24.96 -43.00
N HIS A 436 -47.45 23.78 -42.42
CA HIS A 436 -48.50 22.86 -41.98
C HIS A 436 -48.44 22.73 -40.44
N PRO A 437 -49.48 23.07 -39.69
CA PRO A 437 -49.48 23.01 -38.24
C PRO A 437 -49.32 21.57 -37.74
N ASP A 438 -48.57 21.35 -36.64
CA ASP A 438 -48.27 20.07 -36.01
C ASP A 438 -49.49 19.16 -35.84
N THR A 439 -50.64 19.74 -35.55
CA THR A 439 -51.93 19.02 -35.42
C THR A 439 -52.41 18.35 -36.68
N ARG A 440 -51.78 18.68 -37.83
CA ARG A 440 -52.14 18.16 -39.17
C ARG A 440 -50.94 17.70 -39.95
N ASP A 441 -49.82 17.67 -39.30
CA ASP A 441 -48.54 17.22 -39.80
C ASP A 441 -48.16 15.89 -39.19
N ALA A 442 -47.90 14.92 -40.05
CA ALA A 442 -47.48 13.60 -39.60
C ALA A 442 -45.99 13.57 -39.19
N TRP A 443 -45.19 14.53 -39.63
CA TRP A 443 -43.77 14.70 -39.32
C TRP A 443 -43.48 16.14 -38.86
N SER A 444 -44.11 16.60 -37.81
CA SER A 444 -44.14 17.98 -37.31
C SER A 444 -42.76 18.62 -37.03
N VAL A 445 -41.65 17.89 -37.19
CA VAL A 445 -40.28 18.39 -37.03
C VAL A 445 -39.38 18.11 -38.25
N ASP A 446 -39.98 17.67 -39.38
CA ASP A 446 -39.26 17.40 -40.63
C ASP A 446 -39.89 18.19 -41.80
N PRO A 447 -39.36 19.35 -42.15
CA PRO A 447 -39.93 20.25 -43.12
C PRO A 447 -39.96 19.74 -44.56
N CYS A 448 -39.71 18.45 -44.77
CA CYS A 448 -39.73 17.83 -46.08
C CYS A 448 -41.02 17.03 -46.34
N ALA A 449 -41.85 16.82 -45.32
CA ALA A 449 -43.02 15.95 -45.43
C ALA A 449 -44.05 16.27 -44.34
N TRP A 450 -45.33 16.31 -44.69
CA TRP A 450 -46.42 16.64 -43.76
C TRP A 450 -47.62 15.66 -43.83
N GLN A 451 -47.83 15.01 -44.95
CA GLN A 451 -49.02 14.18 -45.18
C GLN A 451 -48.67 12.69 -45.29
N ASP A 452 -49.45 11.89 -44.58
CA ASP A 452 -49.48 10.44 -44.60
C ASP A 452 -50.96 10.02 -44.65
N THR A 453 -51.43 9.71 -45.84
CA THR A 453 -52.86 9.53 -46.08
C THR A 453 -53.37 8.20 -45.55
N ASP A 454 -52.60 7.14 -45.61
CA ASP A 454 -52.97 5.81 -45.15
C ASP A 454 -52.44 5.44 -43.76
N ASN A 455 -51.59 6.29 -43.19
CA ASN A 455 -50.94 6.14 -41.87
C ASN A 455 -50.03 4.91 -41.80
N ASP A 456 -49.27 4.60 -42.84
CA ASP A 456 -48.30 3.52 -42.84
C ASP A 456 -46.90 3.96 -42.41
N GLY A 457 -46.65 5.27 -42.22
CA GLY A 457 -45.39 5.87 -41.78
C GLY A 457 -44.47 6.23 -42.94
N GLN A 458 -44.97 6.27 -44.17
CA GLN A 458 -44.32 6.87 -45.35
C GLN A 458 -45.10 8.11 -45.79
N PRO A 459 -44.40 9.22 -46.10
CA PRO A 459 -45.11 10.43 -46.54
C PRO A 459 -45.61 10.32 -47.97
N ASP A 460 -46.80 10.86 -48.25
CA ASP A 460 -47.34 10.97 -49.61
C ASP A 460 -46.35 11.65 -50.56
N ASN A 461 -45.63 12.66 -50.09
CA ASN A 461 -44.61 13.37 -50.83
C ASN A 461 -43.44 13.77 -49.94
N VAL A 462 -42.26 13.87 -50.54
CA VAL A 462 -41.07 14.44 -49.94
C VAL A 462 -40.60 15.62 -50.76
N ASP A 463 -40.74 16.84 -50.23
CA ASP A 463 -40.34 18.08 -50.88
C ASP A 463 -39.58 18.97 -49.88
N CYS A 464 -38.25 18.89 -49.89
CA CYS A 464 -37.42 19.61 -48.94
C CYS A 464 -37.20 21.08 -49.36
N PRO A 465 -37.34 22.02 -48.42
CA PRO A 465 -36.90 23.40 -48.61
C PRO A 465 -35.41 23.51 -48.92
N GLU A 466 -34.95 24.60 -49.50
CA GLU A 466 -33.55 24.79 -49.86
C GLU A 466 -32.62 24.66 -48.64
N GLY A 467 -31.71 23.69 -48.69
CA GLY A 467 -30.72 23.43 -47.65
C GLY A 467 -31.17 22.45 -46.58
N LYS A 468 -32.41 21.97 -46.57
CA LYS A 468 -32.89 20.90 -45.67
C LYS A 468 -32.76 19.54 -46.37
N THR A 469 -32.68 18.46 -45.62
CA THR A 469 -32.63 17.07 -46.13
C THR A 469 -33.35 16.18 -45.15
N THR A 470 -33.96 15.11 -45.66
CA THR A 470 -34.60 14.09 -44.82
C THR A 470 -34.14 12.68 -45.17
N TYR A 471 -34.41 11.72 -44.30
CA TYR A 471 -34.25 10.29 -44.55
C TYR A 471 -35.57 9.62 -44.97
N LEU A 472 -36.65 10.39 -44.99
CA LEU A 472 -37.97 9.89 -45.42
C LEU A 472 -37.93 9.57 -46.92
N VAL A 473 -38.75 8.64 -47.31
CA VAL A 473 -38.96 8.24 -48.70
C VAL A 473 -40.45 8.32 -49.00
N ALA A 474 -40.79 9.03 -50.05
CA ALA A 474 -42.19 9.17 -50.45
C ALA A 474 -42.82 7.80 -50.71
N ASP A 475 -44.06 7.63 -50.30
CA ASP A 475 -44.89 6.49 -50.61
C ASP A 475 -45.14 6.39 -52.11
N GLU A 476 -45.39 5.22 -52.58
CA GLU A 476 -45.78 4.94 -53.98
C GLU A 476 -47.27 4.55 -54.10
N ASP A 477 -48.01 4.44 -52.94
CA ASP A 477 -49.43 4.07 -52.84
C ASP A 477 -50.09 4.85 -51.69
N ASP A 478 -50.24 6.18 -51.90
CA ASP A 478 -50.62 7.17 -50.88
C ASP A 478 -51.90 6.84 -50.09
N ASP A 479 -52.86 6.09 -50.66
CA ASP A 479 -54.09 5.74 -49.96
C ASP A 479 -54.15 4.28 -49.50
N GLY A 480 -53.08 3.52 -49.71
CA GLY A 480 -52.90 2.12 -49.24
C GLY A 480 -53.88 1.11 -49.84
N ASP A 481 -54.47 1.43 -51.02
CA ASP A 481 -55.45 0.55 -51.64
C ASP A 481 -54.83 -0.60 -52.48
N GLY A 482 -53.52 -0.58 -52.65
CA GLY A 482 -52.72 -1.55 -53.40
C GLY A 482 -52.56 -1.23 -54.86
N VAL A 483 -52.91 -0.04 -55.28
CA VAL A 483 -52.69 0.54 -56.62
C VAL A 483 -51.71 1.69 -56.49
N LEU A 484 -50.61 1.66 -57.20
CA LEU A 484 -49.62 2.72 -57.14
C LEU A 484 -50.19 4.02 -57.70
N ASP A 485 -49.93 5.16 -57.09
CA ASP A 485 -50.43 6.54 -57.49
C ASP A 485 -50.20 6.86 -58.95
N VAL A 486 -49.05 6.40 -59.46
CA VAL A 486 -48.70 6.55 -60.88
C VAL A 486 -49.72 5.90 -61.82
N LEU A 487 -50.50 4.93 -61.29
CA LEU A 487 -51.49 4.18 -62.02
C LEU A 487 -52.91 4.71 -61.80
N GLU A 488 -53.20 5.41 -60.74
CA GLU A 488 -54.53 5.94 -60.41
C GLU A 488 -54.98 7.10 -61.34
N GLY A 489 -54.04 7.94 -61.74
CA GLY A 489 -54.36 9.06 -62.66
C GLY A 489 -54.78 8.67 -64.09
N THR A 490 -54.88 7.35 -64.36
CA THR A 490 -55.16 6.85 -65.70
C THR A 490 -56.60 6.35 -65.92
N THR A 491 -57.53 6.54 -64.98
CA THR A 491 -58.94 6.14 -65.11
C THR A 491 -59.84 7.31 -65.60
N THR A 492 -59.48 7.99 -66.66
CA THR A 492 -60.47 8.69 -67.45
C THR A 492 -61.06 7.71 -68.44
N SER A 493 -62.38 7.50 -68.34
CA SER A 493 -63.20 6.65 -69.16
C SER A 493 -63.03 6.95 -70.66
N GLU A 494 -62.28 6.12 -71.36
CA GLU A 494 -62.46 5.79 -72.77
C GLU A 494 -62.19 4.29 -72.97
N SER A 495 -63.29 3.63 -73.44
CA SER A 495 -63.22 2.24 -73.89
C SER A 495 -62.28 2.15 -75.11
N GLY A 496 -61.06 1.88 -74.89
CA GLY A 496 -60.06 1.67 -75.93
C GLY A 496 -59.35 0.29 -75.69
N ASP A 497 -59.64 -0.62 -76.63
CA ASP A 497 -59.01 -1.94 -76.72
C ASP A 497 -57.55 -1.91 -76.46
N PHE A 498 -57.11 -2.50 -75.31
CA PHE A 498 -55.71 -2.76 -75.08
C PHE A 498 -55.23 -3.81 -76.04
N SER A 499 -54.42 -3.42 -77.01
CA SER A 499 -53.78 -4.35 -77.92
C SER A 499 -52.92 -5.38 -77.10
N THR A 500 -53.16 -6.65 -77.37
CA THR A 500 -52.46 -7.81 -76.77
C THR A 500 -50.95 -7.66 -76.80
N GLY A 501 -50.37 -6.72 -77.47
CA GLY A 501 -48.96 -6.41 -77.56
C GLY A 501 -48.38 -5.66 -76.31
N THR A 502 -49.19 -4.77 -75.72
CA THR A 502 -48.77 -3.97 -74.59
C THR A 502 -48.75 -4.79 -73.29
N LEU A 503 -49.76 -5.66 -73.13
CA LEU A 503 -49.79 -6.62 -71.98
C LEU A 503 -48.63 -7.62 -72.03
N LEU A 504 -48.19 -8.02 -73.25
CA LEU A 504 -47.05 -8.92 -73.41
C LEU A 504 -45.72 -8.25 -73.04
N LEU A 505 -45.60 -6.95 -73.25
CA LEU A 505 -44.39 -6.17 -72.92
C LEU A 505 -44.24 -5.99 -71.40
N ILE A 506 -45.32 -5.69 -70.69
CA ILE A 506 -45.33 -5.57 -69.22
C ILE A 506 -45.04 -6.88 -68.54
N VAL A 507 -45.66 -7.98 -69.02
CA VAL A 507 -45.39 -9.32 -68.45
C VAL A 507 -43.95 -9.77 -68.74
N LEU A 508 -43.38 -9.40 -69.88
CA LEU A 508 -41.97 -9.69 -70.16
C LEU A 508 -40.99 -8.86 -69.35
N LEU A 509 -41.34 -7.61 -69.02
CA LEU A 509 -40.54 -6.73 -68.14
C LEU A 509 -40.55 -7.24 -66.70
N LEU A 510 -41.73 -7.59 -66.19
CA LEU A 510 -41.90 -8.19 -64.86
C LEU A 510 -41.23 -9.56 -64.74
N ALA A 511 -41.28 -10.41 -65.78
CA ALA A 511 -40.57 -11.67 -65.85
C ALA A 511 -39.04 -11.47 -65.92
N GLY A 512 -38.58 -10.39 -66.59
CA GLY A 512 -37.16 -10.00 -66.61
C GLY A 512 -36.62 -9.59 -65.26
N ILE A 513 -37.38 -8.79 -64.52
CA ILE A 513 -37.03 -8.34 -63.13
C ILE A 513 -37.04 -9.53 -62.18
N ALA A 514 -38.02 -10.44 -62.25
CA ALA A 514 -38.08 -11.65 -61.45
C ALA A 514 -36.88 -12.59 -61.73
N LEU A 515 -36.46 -12.72 -63.01
CA LEU A 515 -35.30 -13.48 -63.40
C LEU A 515 -33.98 -12.86 -62.94
N PHE A 516 -33.90 -11.55 -62.89
CA PHE A 516 -32.75 -10.83 -62.37
C PHE A 516 -32.63 -11.02 -60.85
N MET A 517 -33.74 -10.87 -60.11
CA MET A 517 -33.76 -11.10 -58.66
C MET A 517 -33.40 -12.55 -58.29
N VAL A 518 -33.85 -13.55 -59.06
CA VAL A 518 -33.45 -14.98 -58.84
C VAL A 518 -31.98 -15.21 -59.15
N ARG A 519 -31.38 -14.46 -60.07
CA ARG A 519 -29.96 -14.57 -60.41
C ARG A 519 -29.03 -13.92 -59.36
N VAL A 520 -29.47 -12.82 -58.77
CA VAL A 520 -28.77 -12.16 -57.65
C VAL A 520 -28.81 -13.06 -56.38
N LYS A 521 -29.91 -13.75 -56.13
CA LYS A 521 -30.05 -14.66 -54.99
C LYS A 521 -29.29 -15.99 -55.13
N ARG A 522 -28.81 -16.38 -56.34
CA ARG A 522 -27.98 -17.56 -56.59
C ARG A 522 -26.50 -17.31 -56.73
N GLY A 523 -26.07 -16.04 -56.71
CA GLY A 523 -24.63 -15.64 -56.79
C GLY A 523 -23.95 -15.42 -55.47
N GLY A 524 -24.61 -15.62 -54.33
CA GLY A 524 -24.07 -15.44 -52.99
C GLY A 524 -23.51 -16.74 -52.42
N GLY A 525 -22.43 -17.26 -52.98
CA GLY A 525 -21.67 -18.37 -52.46
C GLY A 525 -20.23 -17.91 -52.09
N GLU A 526 -19.87 -18.13 -50.84
CA GLU A 526 -18.51 -18.14 -50.30
C GLU A 526 -17.71 -16.85 -50.35
N LEU A 527 -17.69 -16.14 -49.24
CA LEU A 527 -16.54 -15.37 -48.80
C LEU A 527 -16.00 -15.96 -47.51
N GLY A 528 -14.74 -16.35 -47.61
CA GLY A 528 -14.00 -17.13 -46.65
C GLY A 528 -13.85 -16.49 -45.27
N ARG A 529 -13.80 -17.36 -44.31
CA ARG A 529 -13.45 -17.20 -42.91
C ARG A 529 -12.02 -16.68 -42.82
N ILE A 530 -11.81 -15.51 -42.29
CA ILE A 530 -10.49 -14.99 -41.91
C ILE A 530 -10.17 -15.53 -40.51
N ASP A 531 -9.06 -16.25 -40.44
CA ASP A 531 -8.48 -16.87 -39.26
C ASP A 531 -7.85 -15.79 -38.38
N GLU A 532 -8.35 -15.63 -37.13
CA GLU A 532 -7.72 -14.82 -36.10
C GLU A 532 -6.52 -15.55 -35.51
N ARG A 533 -5.34 -15.36 -36.09
CA ARG A 533 -4.05 -15.58 -35.40
C ARG A 533 -2.99 -14.66 -35.98
N HIS A 534 -2.44 -13.82 -35.12
CA HIS A 534 -1.34 -12.86 -35.25
C HIS A 534 -1.77 -11.39 -35.51
N LEU A 535 -2.01 -10.71 -34.40
CA LEU A 535 -1.22 -9.50 -34.01
C LEU A 535 -1.48 -9.24 -32.53
#